data_448f7f8c760a40655b006a4f83fd9f33
#
_entry.id   448f7f8c760a40655b006a4f83fd9f33
#
_cell.length_a   1.000
_cell.length_b   1.000
_cell.length_c   1.000
_cell.angle_alpha   90.00
_cell.angle_beta   90.00
_cell.angle_gamma   90.00
#
_symmetry.space_group_name_H-M   'P 1'
#
loop_
_entity.id
_entity.type
_entity.pdbx_description
1 polymer ?
#
loop_
_entity_poly.entity_id
_entity_poly.type
_entity_poly.pdbx_seq_one_letter_code
_entity_poly.pdbx_strand_id
1 'polypeptide(L)'
;MARRFGATDTLGADEHTVGAVRELTAGRGVDYVFECAGGESALQLMYDVVRTGGQAVMLGKVAVDQKVSLRFGSMMGEKRVIRSSYGGARPQRDFPWLAQAYLDGKLKLDELISMRLPLDRINDGFASMVRGEVVRAVVTMSH
;
A
#
# COMPACT_ATOMS: atom_id res chain seq x y z
N MET A 1 -2.76 0.96 13.11
CA MET A 1 -1.77 -0.05 12.66
C MET A 1 -0.50 0.59 12.11
N ALA A 2 -0.54 1.50 11.14
CA ALA A 2 0.66 2.05 10.47
C ALA A 2 1.75 2.58 11.43
N ARG A 3 1.39 3.27 12.51
CA ARG A 3 2.36 3.73 13.53
C ARG A 3 3.13 2.58 14.19
N ARG A 4 2.50 1.41 14.38
CA ARG A 4 3.16 0.21 14.91
C ARG A 4 4.26 -0.33 13.96
N PHE A 5 4.14 -0.01 12.66
CA PHE A 5 5.12 -0.36 11.64
C PHE A 5 6.09 0.77 11.30
N GLY A 6 6.10 1.84 12.10
CA GLY A 6 7.09 2.91 11.99
C GLY A 6 6.62 4.14 11.22
N ALA A 7 5.33 4.26 10.88
CA ALA A 7 4.82 5.49 10.30
C ALA A 7 4.90 6.64 11.32
N THR A 8 5.51 7.75 10.93
CA THR A 8 5.60 8.98 11.73
C THR A 8 4.24 9.67 11.81
N ASP A 9 3.52 9.69 10.69
CA ASP A 9 2.22 10.32 10.57
C ASP A 9 1.21 9.36 9.91
N THR A 10 -0.06 9.54 10.21
CA THR A 10 -1.15 8.75 9.64
C THR A 10 -2.31 9.67 9.32
N LEU A 11 -2.85 9.52 8.11
CA LEU A 11 -3.98 10.30 7.59
C LEU A 11 -5.08 9.35 7.13
N GLY A 12 -6.32 9.82 7.09
CA GLY A 12 -7.40 9.17 6.37
C GLY A 12 -7.20 9.30 4.85
N ALA A 13 -7.93 8.51 4.06
CA ALA A 13 -7.96 8.65 2.61
C ALA A 13 -9.29 9.33 2.21
N ASP A 14 -9.37 10.64 2.39
CA ASP A 14 -10.54 11.49 2.17
C ASP A 14 -10.17 12.77 1.42
N GLU A 15 -11.12 13.67 1.24
CA GLU A 15 -10.93 14.96 0.55
C GLU A 15 -9.93 15.90 1.24
N HIS A 16 -9.61 15.70 2.50
CA HIS A 16 -8.68 16.53 3.26
C HIS A 16 -7.23 16.03 3.16
N THR A 17 -7.03 14.80 2.71
CA THR A 17 -5.71 14.14 2.70
C THR A 17 -4.64 14.94 1.96
N VAL A 18 -4.97 15.50 0.79
CA VAL A 18 -4.01 16.27 -0.02
C VAL A 18 -3.55 17.53 0.73
N GLY A 19 -4.49 18.22 1.38
CA GLY A 19 -4.18 19.39 2.21
C GLY A 19 -3.28 19.03 3.37
N ALA A 20 -3.61 17.99 4.12
CA ALA A 20 -2.84 17.52 5.26
C ALA A 20 -1.42 17.07 4.87
N VAL A 21 -1.26 16.37 3.74
CA VAL A 21 0.07 16.01 3.22
C VAL A 21 0.89 17.25 2.90
N ARG A 22 0.27 18.29 2.31
CA ARG A 22 0.96 19.55 2.01
C ARG A 22 1.39 20.27 3.27
N GLU A 23 0.55 20.32 4.29
CA GLU A 23 0.92 20.89 5.59
C GLU A 23 2.14 20.19 6.20
N LEU A 24 2.15 18.86 6.23
CA LEU A 24 3.28 18.05 6.71
C LEU A 24 4.56 18.22 5.89
N THR A 25 4.45 18.70 4.66
CA THR A 25 5.58 18.83 3.73
C THR A 25 5.92 20.27 3.36
N ALA A 26 5.49 21.25 4.15
CA ALA A 26 5.66 22.68 3.89
C ALA A 26 5.17 23.12 2.49
N GLY A 27 4.02 22.60 2.07
CA GLY A 27 3.36 22.90 0.80
C GLY A 27 3.87 22.11 -0.41
N ARG A 28 4.98 21.37 -0.30
CA ARG A 28 5.64 20.76 -1.45
C ARG A 28 4.97 19.48 -1.96
N GLY A 29 4.44 18.65 -1.09
CA GLY A 29 4.07 17.26 -1.33
C GLY A 29 5.23 16.30 -1.06
N VAL A 30 5.00 15.01 -1.21
CA VAL A 30 5.97 13.96 -0.87
C VAL A 30 6.95 13.68 -2.01
N ASP A 31 8.19 13.31 -1.69
CA ASP A 31 9.20 12.93 -2.68
C ASP A 31 8.83 11.61 -3.39
N TYR A 32 8.33 10.65 -2.62
CA TYR A 32 7.89 9.33 -3.09
C TYR A 32 6.51 9.01 -2.56
N VAL A 33 5.70 8.39 -3.40
CA VAL A 33 4.42 7.80 -2.99
C VAL A 33 4.29 6.38 -3.52
N PHE A 34 3.85 5.47 -2.66
CA PHE A 34 3.62 4.06 -3.00
C PHE A 34 2.12 3.78 -2.89
N GLU A 35 1.47 3.59 -4.03
CA GLU A 35 0.05 3.25 -4.08
C GLU A 35 -0.09 1.73 -4.01
N CYS A 36 -0.71 1.22 -2.94
CA CYS A 36 -0.82 -0.22 -2.63
C CYS A 36 -2.27 -0.70 -2.49
N ALA A 37 -3.25 0.20 -2.58
CA ALA A 37 -4.66 -0.14 -2.37
C ALA A 37 -5.35 -0.58 -3.67
N GLY A 38 -4.98 0.03 -4.79
CA GLY A 38 -5.67 -0.12 -6.07
C GLY A 38 -6.92 0.75 -6.16
N GLY A 39 -7.42 0.93 -7.36
CA GLY A 39 -8.60 1.72 -7.64
C GLY A 39 -8.30 3.16 -8.09
N GLU A 40 -9.30 3.77 -8.71
CA GLU A 40 -9.15 5.07 -9.38
C GLU A 40 -8.86 6.20 -8.38
N SER A 41 -9.58 6.22 -7.25
CA SER A 41 -9.39 7.24 -6.21
C SER A 41 -7.99 7.20 -5.59
N ALA A 42 -7.46 6.00 -5.34
CA ALA A 42 -6.11 5.83 -4.79
C ALA A 42 -5.04 6.29 -5.80
N LEU A 43 -5.24 5.98 -7.08
CA LEU A 43 -4.35 6.44 -8.15
C LEU A 43 -4.41 7.97 -8.32
N GLN A 44 -5.60 8.57 -8.25
CA GLN A 44 -5.73 10.04 -8.29
C GLN A 44 -5.04 10.69 -7.10
N LEU A 45 -5.27 10.17 -5.89
CA LEU A 45 -4.62 10.67 -4.66
C LEU A 45 -3.09 10.59 -4.77
N MET A 46 -2.55 9.49 -5.29
CA MET A 46 -1.12 9.32 -5.54
C MET A 46 -0.54 10.47 -6.38
N TYR A 47 -1.23 10.84 -7.47
CA TYR A 47 -0.80 11.96 -8.31
C TYR A 47 -0.91 13.31 -7.63
N ASP A 48 -1.91 13.49 -6.78
CA ASP A 48 -2.17 14.77 -6.12
C ASP A 48 -1.20 15.07 -4.98
N VAL A 49 -0.70 14.03 -4.29
CA VAL A 49 0.21 14.20 -3.15
C VAL A 49 1.69 14.21 -3.51
N VAL A 50 2.08 13.59 -4.62
CA VAL A 50 3.49 13.61 -5.06
C VAL A 50 3.87 15.01 -5.55
N ARG A 51 5.04 15.48 -5.12
CA ARG A 51 5.54 16.81 -5.51
C ARG A 51 5.99 16.87 -6.97
N THR A 52 6.20 18.08 -7.47
CA THR A 52 6.92 18.34 -8.72
C THR A 52 8.29 17.64 -8.70
N GLY A 53 8.62 16.90 -9.77
CA GLY A 53 9.84 16.08 -9.89
C GLY A 53 9.88 14.86 -8.98
N GLY A 54 8.83 14.58 -8.20
CA GLY A 54 8.72 13.41 -7.34
C GLY A 54 8.36 12.14 -8.10
N GLN A 55 8.37 11.02 -7.39
CA GLN A 55 8.11 9.70 -7.99
C GLN A 55 6.92 9.00 -7.33
N ALA A 56 6.01 8.53 -8.16
CA ALA A 56 4.86 7.74 -7.77
C ALA A 56 5.01 6.29 -8.26
N VAL A 57 4.86 5.34 -7.35
CA VAL A 57 5.02 3.91 -7.61
C VAL A 57 3.69 3.21 -7.41
N MET A 58 3.14 2.66 -8.48
CA MET A 58 1.90 1.88 -8.44
C MET A 58 2.22 0.41 -8.15
N LEU A 59 1.68 -0.11 -7.05
CA LEU A 59 1.72 -1.53 -6.68
C LEU A 59 0.31 -2.13 -6.64
N GLY A 60 -0.69 -1.31 -6.28
CA GLY A 60 -2.08 -1.72 -6.25
C GLY A 60 -2.56 -2.28 -7.58
N LYS A 61 -3.55 -3.16 -7.55
CA LYS A 61 -4.11 -3.78 -8.75
C LYS A 61 -5.53 -3.29 -8.99
N VAL A 62 -5.84 -3.09 -10.23
CA VAL A 62 -7.20 -2.95 -10.77
C VAL A 62 -7.45 -4.06 -11.79
N ALA A 63 -8.67 -4.29 -12.19
CA ALA A 63 -8.96 -5.26 -13.25
C ALA A 63 -8.21 -4.88 -14.54
N VAL A 64 -7.78 -5.88 -15.31
CA VAL A 64 -6.89 -5.68 -16.47
C VAL A 64 -7.51 -4.80 -17.56
N ASP A 65 -8.82 -4.88 -17.70
CA ASP A 65 -9.62 -4.14 -18.67
C ASP A 65 -10.22 -2.83 -18.11
N GLN A 66 -9.97 -2.56 -16.83
CA GLN A 66 -10.48 -1.34 -16.18
C GLN A 66 -9.76 -0.11 -16.71
N LYS A 67 -10.53 0.85 -17.21
CA LYS A 67 -10.04 2.18 -17.55
C LYS A 67 -9.98 3.02 -16.27
N VAL A 68 -8.91 3.82 -16.16
CA VAL A 68 -8.72 4.76 -15.07
C VAL A 68 -8.66 6.16 -15.66
N SER A 69 -9.49 7.05 -15.16
CA SER A 69 -9.51 8.45 -15.53
C SER A 69 -8.67 9.25 -14.54
N LEU A 70 -7.76 10.06 -15.04
CA LEU A 70 -6.89 10.90 -14.23
C LEU A 70 -6.99 12.35 -14.65
N ARG A 71 -6.95 13.24 -13.68
CA ARG A 71 -6.94 14.66 -13.92
C ARG A 71 -5.62 15.09 -14.54
N PHE A 72 -5.64 15.60 -15.78
CA PHE A 72 -4.41 15.95 -16.52
C PHE A 72 -3.50 16.91 -15.72
N GLY A 73 -4.07 17.91 -15.04
CA GLY A 73 -3.32 18.86 -14.23
C GLY A 73 -2.51 18.22 -13.10
N SER A 74 -2.97 17.09 -12.56
CA SER A 74 -2.23 16.35 -11.52
C SER A 74 -0.96 15.67 -12.04
N MET A 75 -0.87 15.44 -13.35
CA MET A 75 0.27 14.79 -14.00
C MET A 75 1.38 15.79 -14.38
N MET A 76 1.11 17.10 -14.27
CA MET A 76 2.09 18.13 -14.61
C MET A 76 3.22 18.22 -13.57
N GLY A 77 4.28 18.93 -13.89
CA GLY A 77 5.39 19.15 -12.97
C GLY A 77 6.45 18.05 -12.97
N GLU A 78 6.67 17.41 -14.14
CA GLU A 78 7.73 16.39 -14.34
C GLU A 78 7.66 15.22 -13.36
N LYS A 79 6.45 14.88 -12.91
CA LYS A 79 6.23 13.74 -12.03
C LYS A 79 6.56 12.43 -12.74
N ARG A 80 7.26 11.55 -12.07
CA ARG A 80 7.58 10.22 -12.59
C ARG A 80 6.61 9.21 -12.04
N VAL A 81 6.01 8.43 -12.94
CA VAL A 81 5.08 7.38 -12.55
C VAL A 81 5.59 6.05 -13.08
N ILE A 82 5.73 5.09 -12.21
CA ILE A 82 6.17 3.75 -12.57
C ILE A 82 5.20 2.70 -12.00
N ARG A 83 5.05 1.61 -12.73
CA ARG A 83 4.39 0.40 -12.25
C ARG A 83 5.45 -0.53 -11.68
N SER A 84 5.25 -1.00 -10.46
CA SER A 84 6.11 -2.03 -9.88
C SER A 84 5.35 -3.35 -9.76
N SER A 85 6.00 -4.43 -10.18
CA SER A 85 5.52 -5.79 -9.98
C SER A 85 6.51 -6.52 -9.08
N TYR A 86 6.06 -6.90 -7.89
CA TYR A 86 6.88 -7.54 -6.86
C TYR A 86 8.19 -6.80 -6.53
N GLY A 87 8.24 -5.47 -6.73
CA GLY A 87 9.44 -4.67 -6.49
C GLY A 87 10.62 -4.96 -7.45
N GLY A 88 10.39 -5.68 -8.56
CA GLY A 88 11.47 -6.18 -9.42
C GLY A 88 12.32 -7.26 -8.72
N ALA A 89 11.73 -7.96 -7.76
CA ALA A 89 12.43 -8.92 -6.91
C ALA A 89 13.11 -10.03 -7.71
N ARG A 90 14.28 -10.44 -7.23
CA ARG A 90 15.01 -11.65 -7.67
C ARG A 90 14.83 -12.72 -6.59
N PRO A 91 13.90 -13.67 -6.73
CA PRO A 91 13.46 -14.55 -5.65
C PRO A 91 14.60 -15.29 -4.95
N GLN A 92 15.56 -15.83 -5.71
CA GLN A 92 16.70 -16.59 -5.16
C GLN A 92 17.63 -15.74 -4.28
N ARG A 93 17.70 -14.42 -4.53
CA ARG A 93 18.49 -13.49 -3.72
C ARG A 93 17.65 -12.87 -2.61
N ASP A 94 16.46 -12.40 -2.96
CA ASP A 94 15.71 -11.49 -2.10
C ASP A 94 14.90 -12.25 -1.05
N PHE A 95 14.43 -13.49 -1.32
CA PHE A 95 13.71 -14.27 -0.31
C PHE A 95 14.59 -14.69 0.87
N PRO A 96 15.81 -15.21 0.67
CA PRO A 96 16.71 -15.48 1.81
C PRO A 96 17.02 -14.22 2.61
N TRP A 97 17.23 -13.09 1.94
CA TRP A 97 17.49 -11.82 2.62
C TRP A 97 16.28 -11.34 3.44
N LEU A 98 15.06 -11.43 2.90
CA LEU A 98 13.84 -11.08 3.62
C LEU A 98 13.60 -12.01 4.81
N ALA A 99 13.84 -13.32 4.64
CA ALA A 99 13.74 -14.29 5.73
C ALA A 99 14.73 -13.95 6.86
N GLN A 100 15.98 -13.61 6.51
CA GLN A 100 16.97 -13.21 7.51
C GLN A 100 16.57 -11.91 8.20
N ALA A 101 16.05 -10.93 7.47
CA ALA A 101 15.56 -9.67 8.06
C ALA A 101 14.41 -9.91 9.04
N TYR A 102 13.52 -10.88 8.77
CA TYR A 102 12.48 -11.30 9.70
C TYR A 102 13.06 -11.95 10.96
N LEU A 103 13.99 -12.91 10.80
CA LEU A 103 14.65 -13.58 11.93
C LEU A 103 15.44 -12.61 12.81
N ASP A 104 16.04 -11.59 12.21
CA ASP A 104 16.75 -10.51 12.91
C ASP A 104 15.80 -9.51 13.60
N GLY A 105 14.48 -9.67 13.48
CA GLY A 105 13.48 -8.74 14.02
C GLY A 105 13.39 -7.38 13.29
N LYS A 106 14.06 -7.26 12.11
CA LYS A 106 14.05 -6.03 11.30
C LYS A 106 12.81 -5.94 10.40
N LEU A 107 12.19 -7.06 10.08
CA LEU A 107 10.98 -7.15 9.26
C LEU A 107 9.85 -7.75 10.10
N LYS A 108 8.81 -6.97 10.32
CA LYS A 108 7.62 -7.38 11.07
C LYS A 108 6.63 -8.06 10.14
N LEU A 109 6.36 -9.35 10.33
CA LEU A 109 5.40 -10.12 9.55
C LEU A 109 4.24 -10.65 10.40
N ASP A 110 4.53 -11.15 11.60
CA ASP A 110 3.52 -11.74 12.48
C ASP A 110 2.50 -10.71 12.93
N GLU A 111 2.91 -9.46 13.10
CA GLU A 111 2.05 -8.35 13.49
C GLU A 111 1.02 -7.98 12.43
N LEU A 112 1.21 -8.41 11.18
CA LEU A 112 0.23 -8.25 10.11
C LEU A 112 -0.93 -9.23 10.25
N ILE A 113 -0.74 -10.36 10.92
CA ILE A 113 -1.77 -11.39 11.11
C ILE A 113 -2.78 -10.87 12.11
N SER A 114 -3.92 -10.43 11.62
CA SER A 114 -5.00 -9.88 12.44
C SER A 114 -6.13 -10.88 12.72
N MET A 115 -6.15 -12.01 12.00
CA MET A 115 -7.14 -13.07 12.17
C MET A 115 -6.52 -14.44 11.92
N ARG A 116 -6.87 -15.42 12.75
CA ARG A 116 -6.62 -16.85 12.51
C ARG A 116 -7.97 -17.58 12.56
N LEU A 117 -8.22 -18.47 11.60
CA LEU A 117 -9.48 -19.20 11.50
C LEU A 117 -9.25 -20.60 10.91
N PRO A 118 -10.07 -21.58 11.28
CA PRO A 118 -10.03 -22.90 10.68
C PRO A 118 -10.61 -22.88 9.26
N LEU A 119 -10.34 -23.93 8.47
CA LEU A 119 -10.70 -23.98 7.06
C LEU A 119 -12.21 -23.88 6.81
N ASP A 120 -13.04 -24.47 7.68
CA ASP A 120 -14.50 -24.43 7.59
C ASP A 120 -15.09 -23.01 7.73
N ARG A 121 -14.31 -22.07 8.27
CA ARG A 121 -14.68 -20.66 8.43
C ARG A 121 -14.01 -19.73 7.41
N ILE A 122 -13.43 -20.25 6.33
CA ILE A 122 -12.70 -19.43 5.34
C ILE A 122 -13.54 -18.30 4.74
N ASN A 123 -14.85 -18.54 4.56
CA ASN A 123 -15.77 -17.52 4.02
C ASN A 123 -15.96 -16.32 4.97
N ASP A 124 -15.89 -16.54 6.29
CA ASP A 124 -15.90 -15.45 7.27
C ASP A 124 -14.65 -14.57 7.12
N GLY A 125 -13.51 -15.21 6.86
CA GLY A 125 -12.27 -14.51 6.57
C GLY A 125 -12.38 -13.61 5.34
N PHE A 126 -12.91 -14.12 4.24
CA PHE A 126 -13.16 -13.33 3.03
C PHE A 126 -14.12 -12.18 3.28
N ALA A 127 -15.23 -12.43 3.97
CA ALA A 127 -16.19 -11.39 4.32
C ALA A 127 -15.53 -10.26 5.16
N SER A 128 -14.73 -10.61 6.14
CA SER A 128 -14.00 -9.64 6.97
C SER A 128 -12.95 -8.85 6.17
N MET A 129 -12.29 -9.47 5.19
CA MET A 129 -11.37 -8.77 4.28
C MET A 129 -12.10 -7.75 3.41
N VAL A 130 -13.26 -8.12 2.86
CA VAL A 130 -14.09 -7.21 2.05
C VAL A 130 -14.56 -6.01 2.86
N ARG A 131 -14.88 -6.20 4.14
CA ARG A 131 -15.25 -5.11 5.06
C ARG A 131 -14.05 -4.28 5.55
N GLY A 132 -12.82 -4.66 5.22
CA GLY A 132 -11.62 -3.98 5.68
C GLY A 132 -11.31 -4.16 7.18
N GLU A 133 -11.89 -5.16 7.83
CA GLU A 133 -11.73 -5.43 9.26
C GLU A 133 -10.42 -6.17 9.58
N VAL A 134 -9.86 -6.86 8.59
CA VAL A 134 -8.62 -7.63 8.73
C VAL A 134 -7.58 -7.21 7.71
N VAL A 135 -6.33 -7.17 8.14
CA VAL A 135 -5.19 -6.90 7.26
C VAL A 135 -4.72 -8.21 6.62
N ARG A 136 -4.61 -9.26 7.42
CA ARG A 136 -4.23 -10.60 6.97
C ARG A 136 -4.97 -11.65 7.79
N ALA A 137 -5.73 -12.47 7.10
CA ALA A 137 -6.32 -13.68 7.66
C ALA A 137 -5.42 -14.88 7.33
N VAL A 138 -5.20 -15.74 8.31
CA VAL A 138 -4.44 -17.00 8.16
C VAL A 138 -5.38 -18.16 8.46
N VAL A 139 -5.52 -19.07 7.51
CA VAL A 139 -6.26 -20.31 7.71
C VAL A 139 -5.33 -21.31 8.41
N THR A 140 -5.77 -21.85 9.54
CA THR A 140 -5.07 -22.90 10.26
C THR A 140 -5.67 -24.26 9.89
N MET A 141 -4.78 -25.21 9.53
CA MET A 141 -5.18 -26.59 9.30
C MET A 141 -5.06 -27.34 10.63
N SER A 142 -6.18 -27.89 11.12
CA SER A 142 -6.14 -28.88 12.21
C SER A 142 -5.67 -30.21 11.62
N HIS A 143 -4.63 -30.77 12.19
CA HIS A 143 -4.22 -32.18 11.96
C HIS A 143 -5.03 -33.10 12.85
#